data_fe9e133fa01aa7177ad70c70beac5aa6
#
_entry.id   fe9e133fa01aa7177ad70c70beac5aa6
#
_cell.length_a   1.000
_cell.length_b   1.000
_cell.length_c   1.000
_cell.angle_alpha   90.00
_cell.angle_beta   90.00
_cell.angle_gamma   90.00
#
_symmetry.space_group_name_H-M   'P 1'
#
loop_
_entity.id
_entity.type
_entity.pdbx_description
1 polymer ?
#
loop_
_entity_poly.entity_id
_entity_poly.type
_entity_poly.pdbx_seq_one_letter_code
_entity_poly.pdbx_strand_id
1 'polypeptide(L)'
;MEYLYHINSPADVKALGIGELKELASEIRSAMLEKISLCGGHFGQNFGMVEATIALHYVFNSPKDKFVFDVSHQCYVHKILTGRKDAFLEEEHYKDVSGYTNPAESVHDFFNVGHTSTSVSLACGLAKARDLVGGTENIVAIIGDGSLSGGEAYEGLDNVGALGTNMIIVVNDNDMSIAENHGGLYPHLAKLRETNGQAENNIFKCL
;
A
#
# COMPACT_ATOMS: atom_id res chain seq x y z
N MET A 1 4.99 -20.50 -13.15
CA MET A 1 4.02 -19.44 -12.79
C MET A 1 2.96 -19.41 -13.88
N GLU A 2 1.72 -19.68 -13.51
CA GLU A 2 0.61 -19.81 -14.48
C GLU A 2 -0.14 -18.47 -14.64
N TYR A 3 -0.37 -17.76 -13.55
CA TYR A 3 -1.14 -16.51 -13.56
C TYR A 3 -0.28 -15.27 -13.74
N LEU A 4 0.83 -15.16 -13.03
CA LEU A 4 1.65 -13.94 -13.01
C LEU A 4 2.16 -13.53 -14.40
N TYR A 5 2.52 -14.48 -15.26
CA TYR A 5 2.94 -14.18 -16.63
C TYR A 5 1.86 -13.49 -17.46
N HIS A 6 0.59 -13.67 -17.12
CA HIS A 6 -0.54 -13.08 -17.84
C HIS A 6 -1.00 -11.74 -17.26
N ILE A 7 -0.46 -11.31 -16.11
CA ILE A 7 -0.78 -10.00 -15.51
C ILE A 7 0.10 -8.93 -16.16
N ASN A 8 -0.52 -8.07 -16.96
CA ASN A 8 0.14 -6.92 -17.60
C ASN A 8 -0.42 -5.59 -17.10
N SER A 9 -1.59 -5.63 -16.46
CA SER A 9 -2.28 -4.45 -15.95
C SER A 9 -3.20 -4.83 -14.79
N PRO A 10 -3.67 -3.85 -13.99
CA PRO A 10 -4.68 -4.11 -12.97
C PRO A 10 -5.99 -4.72 -13.49
N ALA A 11 -6.32 -4.52 -14.78
CA ALA A 11 -7.51 -5.11 -15.38
C ALA A 11 -7.44 -6.65 -15.43
N ASP A 12 -6.24 -7.21 -15.62
CA ASP A 12 -6.04 -8.66 -15.69
C ASP A 12 -6.29 -9.31 -14.31
N VAL A 13 -5.95 -8.61 -13.22
CA VAL A 13 -6.23 -9.06 -11.85
C VAL A 13 -7.73 -9.21 -11.61
N LYS A 14 -8.53 -8.30 -12.16
CA LYS A 14 -9.99 -8.29 -12.00
C LYS A 14 -10.70 -9.43 -12.73
N ALA A 15 -10.04 -10.04 -13.69
CA ALA A 15 -10.57 -11.17 -14.45
C ALA A 15 -10.44 -12.51 -13.68
N LEU A 16 -9.63 -12.55 -12.61
CA LEU A 16 -9.34 -13.77 -11.86
C LEU A 16 -10.42 -14.08 -10.81
N GLY A 17 -10.69 -15.35 -10.61
CA GLY A 17 -11.49 -15.84 -9.49
C GLY A 17 -10.70 -15.89 -8.18
N ILE A 18 -11.39 -16.02 -7.05
CA ILE A 18 -10.78 -16.01 -5.71
C ILE A 18 -9.70 -17.10 -5.54
N GLY A 19 -9.90 -18.29 -6.13
CA GLY A 19 -8.90 -19.37 -6.11
C GLY A 19 -7.63 -18.95 -6.85
N GLU A 20 -7.79 -18.40 -8.04
CA GLU A 20 -6.69 -17.93 -8.91
C GLU A 20 -5.92 -16.75 -8.28
N LEU A 21 -6.61 -15.85 -7.57
CA LEU A 21 -5.96 -14.76 -6.82
C LEU A 21 -5.05 -15.29 -5.70
N LYS A 22 -5.38 -16.42 -5.07
CA LYS A 22 -4.52 -17.05 -4.05
C LYS A 22 -3.27 -17.65 -4.68
N GLU A 23 -3.42 -18.29 -5.84
CA GLU A 23 -2.26 -18.80 -6.59
C GLU A 23 -1.39 -17.66 -7.10
N LEU A 24 -1.98 -16.59 -7.63
CA LEU A 24 -1.25 -15.37 -8.01
C LEU A 24 -0.45 -14.79 -6.83
N ALA A 25 -1.01 -14.75 -5.63
CA ALA A 25 -0.31 -14.30 -4.43
C ALA A 25 0.92 -15.17 -4.12
N SER A 26 0.81 -16.49 -4.28
CA SER A 26 1.92 -17.43 -4.11
C SER A 26 3.02 -17.22 -5.16
N GLU A 27 2.64 -17.03 -6.42
CA GLU A 27 3.56 -16.78 -7.52
C GLU A 27 4.31 -15.43 -7.37
N ILE A 28 3.61 -14.37 -6.94
CA ILE A 28 4.21 -13.07 -6.62
C ILE A 28 5.24 -13.20 -5.50
N ARG A 29 4.93 -13.97 -4.45
CA ARG A 29 5.90 -14.21 -3.36
C ARG A 29 7.15 -14.91 -3.87
N SER A 30 6.99 -15.90 -4.74
CA SER A 30 8.12 -16.65 -5.31
C SER A 30 9.01 -15.72 -6.16
N ALA A 31 8.42 -14.90 -7.03
CA ALA A 31 9.16 -13.94 -7.86
C ALA A 31 9.90 -12.89 -7.00
N MET A 32 9.24 -12.34 -5.99
CA MET A 32 9.89 -11.39 -5.07
C MET A 32 11.03 -12.03 -4.27
N LEU A 33 10.85 -13.27 -3.80
CA LEU A 33 11.87 -13.99 -3.05
C LEU A 33 13.13 -14.20 -3.90
N GLU A 34 12.96 -14.61 -5.15
CA GLU A 34 14.06 -14.82 -6.09
C GLU A 34 14.84 -13.51 -6.32
N LYS A 35 14.15 -12.45 -6.75
CA LYS A 35 14.78 -11.15 -6.96
C LYS A 35 15.49 -10.62 -5.71
N ILE A 36 14.80 -10.62 -4.55
CA ILE A 36 15.35 -10.04 -3.33
C ILE A 36 16.55 -10.85 -2.82
N SER A 37 16.57 -12.17 -3.03
CA SER A 37 17.71 -13.01 -2.65
C SER A 37 18.97 -12.70 -3.44
N LEU A 38 18.82 -12.23 -4.68
CA LEU A 38 19.95 -11.90 -5.57
C LEU A 38 20.38 -10.43 -5.47
N CYS A 39 19.41 -9.52 -5.39
CA CYS A 39 19.67 -8.07 -5.49
C CYS A 39 19.50 -7.32 -4.16
N GLY A 40 19.00 -7.97 -3.11
CA GLY A 40 18.55 -7.29 -1.91
C GLY A 40 17.23 -6.57 -2.11
N GLY A 41 16.73 -5.91 -1.06
CA GLY A 41 15.46 -5.17 -1.10
C GLY A 41 14.68 -5.26 0.20
N HIS A 42 13.45 -4.73 0.19
CA HIS A 42 12.57 -4.71 1.34
C HIS A 42 11.74 -6.01 1.39
N PHE A 43 12.14 -6.95 2.25
CA PHE A 43 11.54 -8.29 2.29
C PHE A 43 10.21 -8.31 3.05
N GLY A 44 10.23 -8.20 4.38
CA GLY A 44 9.07 -8.41 5.24
C GLY A 44 7.86 -7.55 4.88
N GLN A 45 8.11 -6.27 4.61
CA GLN A 45 7.09 -5.28 4.29
C GLN A 45 6.32 -5.62 3.00
N ASN A 46 7.01 -6.12 1.99
CA ASN A 46 6.37 -6.52 0.73
C ASN A 46 5.60 -7.83 0.85
N PHE A 47 6.14 -8.79 1.59
CA PHE A 47 5.47 -10.08 1.82
C PHE A 47 4.18 -9.94 2.62
N GLY A 48 4.14 -9.02 3.58
CA GLY A 48 2.94 -8.71 4.37
C GLY A 48 1.85 -7.98 3.58
N MET A 49 2.17 -7.39 2.43
CA MET A 49 1.23 -6.58 1.64
C MET A 49 0.71 -7.28 0.37
N VAL A 50 1.04 -8.53 0.14
CA VAL A 50 0.69 -9.23 -1.12
C VAL A 50 -0.81 -9.28 -1.32
N GLU A 51 -1.56 -9.90 -0.42
CA GLU A 51 -3.00 -10.04 -0.55
C GLU A 51 -3.72 -8.70 -0.49
N ALA A 52 -3.29 -7.80 0.39
CA ALA A 52 -3.88 -6.47 0.50
C ALA A 52 -3.72 -5.68 -0.81
N THR A 53 -2.54 -5.72 -1.43
CA THR A 53 -2.30 -5.02 -2.69
C THR A 53 -3.07 -5.65 -3.86
N ILE A 54 -3.13 -6.98 -3.93
CA ILE A 54 -3.98 -7.69 -4.90
C ILE A 54 -5.45 -7.26 -4.73
N ALA A 55 -5.97 -7.25 -3.50
CA ALA A 55 -7.34 -6.86 -3.21
C ALA A 55 -7.62 -5.40 -3.60
N LEU A 56 -6.69 -4.48 -3.34
CA LEU A 56 -6.81 -3.09 -3.77
C LEU A 56 -6.93 -2.98 -5.29
N HIS A 57 -6.07 -3.68 -6.04
CA HIS A 57 -6.14 -3.69 -7.50
C HIS A 57 -7.34 -4.44 -8.05
N TYR A 58 -7.86 -5.41 -7.32
CA TYR A 58 -9.10 -6.11 -7.67
C TYR A 58 -10.33 -5.22 -7.54
N VAL A 59 -10.40 -4.41 -6.48
CA VAL A 59 -11.57 -3.55 -6.18
C VAL A 59 -11.51 -2.22 -6.92
N PHE A 60 -10.38 -1.52 -6.83
CA PHE A 60 -10.21 -0.16 -7.34
C PHE A 60 -9.63 -0.12 -8.76
N ASN A 61 -9.80 1.01 -9.45
CA ASN A 61 -9.39 1.21 -10.84
C ASN A 61 -8.18 2.14 -10.95
N SER A 62 -6.99 1.66 -10.55
CA SER A 62 -5.75 2.42 -10.75
C SER A 62 -5.41 2.51 -12.27
N PRO A 63 -4.96 3.68 -12.79
CA PRO A 63 -4.53 4.90 -12.08
C PRO A 63 -5.65 5.93 -11.81
N LYS A 64 -6.92 5.66 -12.20
CA LYS A 64 -8.02 6.57 -11.88
C LYS A 64 -8.16 6.72 -10.37
N ASP A 65 -8.37 5.60 -9.67
CA ASP A 65 -8.28 5.54 -8.21
C ASP A 65 -6.81 5.58 -7.81
N LYS A 66 -6.46 6.34 -6.78
CA LYS A 66 -5.08 6.66 -6.45
C LYS A 66 -4.65 5.99 -5.15
N PHE A 67 -3.51 5.31 -5.20
CA PHE A 67 -2.89 4.67 -4.06
C PHE A 67 -1.65 5.45 -3.62
N VAL A 68 -1.57 5.80 -2.35
CA VAL A 68 -0.42 6.49 -1.75
C VAL A 68 0.16 5.59 -0.67
N PHE A 69 1.31 5.00 -0.95
CA PHE A 69 2.02 4.13 -0.04
C PHE A 69 2.94 4.94 0.87
N ASP A 70 2.81 4.77 2.19
CA ASP A 70 3.72 5.39 3.15
C ASP A 70 5.13 4.83 3.00
N VAL A 71 6.16 5.66 3.04
CA VAL A 71 7.55 5.29 2.66
C VAL A 71 7.63 4.76 1.24
N SER A 72 6.65 3.99 0.82
CA SER A 72 6.51 3.26 -0.44
C SER A 72 7.47 2.07 -0.66
N HIS A 73 8.20 1.66 0.35
CA HIS A 73 9.09 0.50 0.30
C HIS A 73 8.35 -0.86 0.20
N GLN A 74 7.04 -0.88 0.45
CA GLN A 74 6.14 -2.04 0.33
C GLN A 74 5.36 -2.05 -0.99
N CYS A 75 5.86 -1.38 -2.04
CA CYS A 75 5.17 -1.20 -3.32
C CYS A 75 5.50 -2.25 -4.39
N TYR A 76 6.25 -3.31 -4.09
CA TYR A 76 6.71 -4.25 -5.11
C TYR A 76 5.54 -4.97 -5.79
N VAL A 77 4.55 -5.42 -5.04
CA VAL A 77 3.34 -6.03 -5.59
C VAL A 77 2.58 -5.05 -6.48
N HIS A 78 2.47 -3.79 -6.06
CA HIS A 78 1.88 -2.72 -6.88
C HIS A 78 2.63 -2.55 -8.21
N LYS A 79 3.96 -2.55 -8.19
CA LYS A 79 4.78 -2.49 -9.42
C LYS A 79 4.51 -3.69 -10.33
N ILE A 80 4.51 -4.89 -9.77
CA ILE A 80 4.22 -6.13 -10.50
C ILE A 80 2.87 -6.04 -11.21
N LEU A 81 1.81 -5.66 -10.49
CA LEU A 81 0.44 -5.62 -11.01
C LEU A 81 0.16 -4.44 -11.97
N THR A 82 1.08 -3.48 -12.04
CA THR A 82 0.97 -2.28 -12.90
C THR A 82 1.95 -2.28 -14.08
N GLY A 83 2.26 -3.46 -14.61
CA GLY A 83 2.99 -3.64 -15.85
C GLY A 83 4.51 -3.68 -15.72
N ARG A 84 5.05 -3.80 -14.49
CA ARG A 84 6.50 -3.86 -14.24
C ARG A 84 6.95 -5.22 -13.73
N LYS A 85 6.19 -6.29 -14.04
CA LYS A 85 6.47 -7.65 -13.55
C LYS A 85 7.82 -8.19 -14.02
N ASP A 86 8.26 -7.83 -15.23
CA ASP A 86 9.51 -8.33 -15.82
C ASP A 86 10.72 -7.93 -14.94
N ALA A 87 10.64 -6.76 -14.29
CA ALA A 87 11.61 -6.34 -13.27
C ALA A 87 11.63 -7.23 -12.00
N PHE A 88 10.78 -8.22 -11.91
CA PHE A 88 10.74 -9.19 -10.80
C PHE A 88 10.87 -10.64 -11.29
N LEU A 89 10.75 -10.88 -12.59
CA LEU A 89 10.80 -12.21 -13.19
C LEU A 89 12.10 -12.48 -13.94
N GLU A 90 12.74 -11.44 -14.46
CA GLU A 90 13.88 -11.57 -15.38
C GLU A 90 15.09 -10.83 -14.80
N GLU A 91 16.21 -11.54 -14.60
CA GLU A 91 17.41 -10.97 -13.97
C GLU A 91 17.95 -9.73 -14.69
N GLU A 92 17.87 -9.70 -16.01
CA GLU A 92 18.32 -8.57 -16.82
C GLU A 92 17.51 -7.29 -16.54
N HIS A 93 16.27 -7.43 -16.07
CA HIS A 93 15.33 -6.35 -15.76
C HIS A 93 15.29 -5.96 -14.27
N TYR A 94 15.98 -6.67 -13.40
CA TYR A 94 15.91 -6.44 -11.94
C TYR A 94 16.23 -5.02 -11.50
N LYS A 95 16.99 -4.27 -12.30
CA LYS A 95 17.40 -2.89 -12.02
C LYS A 95 16.53 -1.82 -12.69
N ASP A 96 15.52 -2.22 -13.46
CA ASP A 96 14.68 -1.30 -14.23
C ASP A 96 13.67 -0.53 -13.35
N VAL A 97 13.48 -0.98 -12.11
CA VAL A 97 12.61 -0.32 -11.13
C VAL A 97 13.35 0.01 -9.85
N SER A 98 12.98 1.13 -9.25
CA SER A 98 13.45 1.50 -7.90
C SER A 98 12.73 0.69 -6.83
N GLY A 99 13.26 0.73 -5.59
CA GLY A 99 12.63 0.10 -4.43
C GLY A 99 11.43 0.88 -3.85
N TYR A 100 11.04 2.00 -4.48
CA TYR A 100 9.99 2.92 -4.03
C TYR A 100 9.08 3.30 -5.19
N THR A 101 7.91 3.88 -4.92
CA THR A 101 7.08 4.46 -5.97
C THR A 101 7.82 5.58 -6.70
N ASN A 102 7.65 5.64 -8.02
CA ASN A 102 8.33 6.63 -8.84
C ASN A 102 7.46 7.02 -10.04
N PRO A 103 6.94 8.26 -10.10
CA PRO A 103 6.13 8.74 -11.22
C PRO A 103 6.82 8.69 -12.58
N ALA A 104 8.16 8.64 -12.61
CA ALA A 104 8.89 8.47 -13.85
C ALA A 104 8.85 7.03 -14.39
N GLU A 105 8.52 6.03 -13.55
CA GLU A 105 8.38 4.64 -13.94
C GLU A 105 6.97 4.30 -14.42
N SER A 106 5.94 4.91 -13.81
CA SER A 106 4.56 4.53 -14.09
C SER A 106 3.55 5.64 -13.74
N VAL A 107 2.50 5.72 -14.56
CA VAL A 107 1.33 6.59 -14.28
C VAL A 107 0.52 6.14 -13.05
N HIS A 108 0.79 4.97 -12.53
CA HIS A 108 0.18 4.44 -11.31
C HIS A 108 0.86 4.93 -10.04
N ASP A 109 2.04 5.52 -10.15
CA ASP A 109 2.82 6.07 -9.03
C ASP A 109 2.64 7.60 -9.01
N PHE A 110 2.15 8.17 -7.91
CA PHE A 110 1.81 9.60 -7.85
C PHE A 110 2.89 10.45 -7.17
N PHE A 111 3.71 9.84 -6.33
CA PHE A 111 4.73 10.54 -5.55
C PHE A 111 6.03 9.73 -5.48
N ASN A 112 7.17 10.45 -5.43
CA ASN A 112 8.41 9.90 -4.93
C ASN A 112 8.37 9.99 -3.40
N VAL A 113 8.13 8.88 -2.73
CA VAL A 113 8.08 8.79 -1.26
C VAL A 113 9.27 7.97 -0.77
N GLY A 114 9.76 8.27 0.39
CA GLY A 114 10.85 7.54 1.06
C GLY A 114 10.84 7.83 2.55
N HIS A 115 10.06 8.85 2.98
CA HIS A 115 9.91 9.24 4.38
C HIS A 115 8.65 8.62 5.00
N THR A 116 8.76 8.22 6.26
CA THR A 116 7.65 7.70 7.07
C THR A 116 6.59 8.77 7.35
N SER A 117 5.36 8.36 7.61
CA SER A 117 4.26 9.19 8.13
C SER A 117 3.64 10.19 7.14
N THR A 118 4.04 10.16 5.87
CA THR A 118 3.66 11.19 4.87
C THR A 118 2.41 10.84 4.06
N SER A 119 2.05 9.55 3.96
CA SER A 119 1.03 9.07 3.02
C SER A 119 -0.36 9.67 3.26
N VAL A 120 -0.75 9.85 4.52
CA VAL A 120 -2.07 10.37 4.88
C VAL A 120 -2.21 11.81 4.43
N SER A 121 -1.21 12.66 4.69
CA SER A 121 -1.17 14.07 4.26
C SER A 121 -1.16 14.21 2.74
N LEU A 122 -0.35 13.41 2.03
CA LEU A 122 -0.30 13.39 0.57
C LEU A 122 -1.63 12.95 -0.05
N ALA A 123 -2.22 11.90 0.48
CA ALA A 123 -3.54 11.41 0.04
C ALA A 123 -4.65 12.42 0.34
N CYS A 124 -4.59 13.10 1.49
CA CYS A 124 -5.50 14.19 1.85
C CYS A 124 -5.45 15.33 0.82
N GLY A 125 -4.25 15.72 0.38
CA GLY A 125 -4.08 16.70 -0.69
C GLY A 125 -4.72 16.27 -2.01
N LEU A 126 -4.56 15.00 -2.41
CA LEU A 126 -5.22 14.44 -3.60
C LEU A 126 -6.75 14.42 -3.46
N ALA A 127 -7.26 14.01 -2.29
CA ALA A 127 -8.69 14.00 -2.01
C ALA A 127 -9.29 15.40 -2.06
N LYS A 128 -8.61 16.39 -1.47
CA LYS A 128 -9.01 17.78 -1.55
C LYS A 128 -9.01 18.32 -2.97
N ALA A 129 -7.98 18.01 -3.76
CA ALA A 129 -7.91 18.41 -5.17
C ALA A 129 -9.06 17.79 -5.98
N ARG A 130 -9.35 16.50 -5.78
CA ARG A 130 -10.48 15.80 -6.38
C ARG A 130 -11.81 16.50 -6.06
N ASP A 131 -12.04 16.84 -4.79
CA ASP A 131 -13.29 17.48 -4.35
C ASP A 131 -13.46 18.86 -4.99
N LEU A 132 -12.39 19.63 -5.11
CA LEU A 132 -12.41 20.97 -5.73
C LEU A 132 -12.77 20.93 -7.22
N VAL A 133 -12.44 19.87 -7.94
CA VAL A 133 -12.76 19.72 -9.36
C VAL A 133 -14.02 18.86 -9.60
N GLY A 134 -14.69 18.42 -8.53
CA GLY A 134 -15.88 17.56 -8.62
C GLY A 134 -15.57 16.14 -9.11
N GLY A 135 -14.36 15.65 -8.89
CA GLY A 135 -13.95 14.27 -9.20
C GLY A 135 -14.62 13.23 -8.31
N THR A 136 -14.58 11.98 -8.74
CA THR A 136 -15.26 10.85 -8.05
C THR A 136 -14.34 9.67 -7.77
N GLU A 137 -13.06 9.80 -8.12
CA GLU A 137 -12.07 8.76 -7.89
C GLU A 137 -11.84 8.51 -6.40
N ASN A 138 -11.53 7.27 -6.06
CA ASN A 138 -11.14 6.90 -4.70
C ASN A 138 -9.68 7.26 -4.45
N ILE A 139 -9.41 7.77 -3.26
CA ILE A 139 -8.06 8.04 -2.79
C ILE A 139 -7.79 7.12 -1.60
N VAL A 140 -6.73 6.33 -1.68
CA VAL A 140 -6.37 5.32 -0.67
C VAL A 140 -4.97 5.60 -0.17
N ALA A 141 -4.84 5.93 1.11
CA ALA A 141 -3.56 5.97 1.82
C ALA A 141 -3.26 4.60 2.42
N ILE A 142 -2.05 4.10 2.27
CA ILE A 142 -1.59 2.85 2.87
C ILE A 142 -0.44 3.17 3.81
N ILE A 143 -0.61 2.89 5.10
CA ILE A 143 0.37 3.21 6.15
C ILE A 143 0.58 2.02 7.08
N GLY A 144 1.83 1.76 7.45
CA GLY A 144 2.18 0.75 8.46
C GLY A 144 2.07 1.31 9.88
N ASP A 145 1.91 0.42 10.86
CA ASP A 145 1.81 0.74 12.29
C ASP A 145 3.02 1.54 12.80
N GLY A 146 4.24 1.19 12.37
CA GLY A 146 5.44 1.93 12.72
C GLY A 146 5.43 3.38 12.24
N SER A 147 5.01 3.61 11.00
CA SER A 147 4.89 4.97 10.41
C SER A 147 3.74 5.77 11.01
N LEU A 148 2.67 5.10 11.42
CA LEU A 148 1.48 5.73 11.99
C LEU A 148 1.78 6.49 13.29
N SER A 149 2.84 6.14 14.00
CA SER A 149 3.26 6.83 15.23
C SER A 149 3.91 8.20 15.01
N GLY A 150 4.21 8.58 13.77
CA GLY A 150 4.83 9.88 13.45
C GLY A 150 3.85 11.04 13.53
N GLY A 151 4.35 12.23 13.95
CA GLY A 151 3.52 13.44 14.13
C GLY A 151 2.79 13.86 12.86
N GLU A 152 3.43 13.80 11.70
CA GLU A 152 2.82 14.15 10.41
C GLU A 152 1.62 13.25 10.08
N ALA A 153 1.67 11.95 10.44
CA ALA A 153 0.53 11.06 10.26
C ALA A 153 -0.68 11.50 11.11
N TYR A 154 -0.44 11.93 12.36
CA TYR A 154 -1.49 12.46 13.22
C TYR A 154 -2.07 13.77 12.70
N GLU A 155 -1.23 14.69 12.23
CA GLU A 155 -1.70 15.92 11.59
C GLU A 155 -2.52 15.61 10.33
N GLY A 156 -2.07 14.64 9.54
CA GLY A 156 -2.82 14.16 8.37
C GLY A 156 -4.19 13.61 8.74
N LEU A 157 -4.27 12.76 9.75
CA LEU A 157 -5.53 12.19 10.25
C LEU A 157 -6.48 13.27 10.76
N ASP A 158 -5.99 14.21 11.57
CA ASP A 158 -6.78 15.33 12.09
C ASP A 158 -7.36 16.19 10.95
N ASN A 159 -6.53 16.51 9.94
CA ASN A 159 -6.98 17.25 8.77
C ASN A 159 -8.03 16.49 7.95
N VAL A 160 -7.87 15.18 7.75
CA VAL A 160 -8.85 14.35 7.04
C VAL A 160 -10.19 14.35 7.76
N GLY A 161 -10.18 14.19 9.09
CA GLY A 161 -11.38 14.27 9.93
C GLY A 161 -12.06 15.63 9.82
N ALA A 162 -11.31 16.73 9.91
CA ALA A 162 -11.84 18.08 9.79
C ALA A 162 -12.40 18.41 8.40
N LEU A 163 -11.79 17.88 7.34
CA LEU A 163 -12.23 18.13 5.96
C LEU A 163 -13.47 17.31 5.57
N GLY A 164 -13.73 16.19 6.25
CA GLY A 164 -14.84 15.28 5.92
C GLY A 164 -14.79 14.75 4.48
N THR A 165 -13.60 14.71 3.89
CA THR A 165 -13.39 14.22 2.51
C THR A 165 -13.50 12.71 2.44
N ASN A 166 -14.05 12.19 1.33
CA ASN A 166 -14.12 10.74 1.11
C ASN A 166 -12.72 10.19 0.77
N MET A 167 -12.06 9.60 1.75
CA MET A 167 -10.75 8.99 1.63
C MET A 167 -10.71 7.67 2.42
N ILE A 168 -9.94 6.71 1.93
CA ILE A 168 -9.73 5.42 2.60
C ILE A 168 -8.32 5.39 3.17
N ILE A 169 -8.20 5.03 4.43
CA ILE A 169 -6.90 4.85 5.09
C ILE A 169 -6.77 3.38 5.49
N VAL A 170 -5.82 2.70 4.87
CA VAL A 170 -5.48 1.30 5.17
C VAL A 170 -4.31 1.30 6.13
N VAL A 171 -4.57 0.93 7.38
CA VAL A 171 -3.53 0.71 8.39
C VAL A 171 -3.11 -0.75 8.36
N ASN A 172 -1.90 -1.01 7.91
CA ASN A 172 -1.31 -2.35 7.95
C ASN A 172 -0.57 -2.53 9.28
N ASP A 173 -1.21 -3.22 10.21
CA ASP A 173 -0.72 -3.45 11.57
C ASP A 173 -0.40 -4.93 11.78
N ASN A 174 0.89 -5.23 11.90
CA ASN A 174 1.39 -6.58 12.21
C ASN A 174 2.18 -6.62 13.53
N ASP A 175 2.08 -5.57 14.35
CA ASP A 175 2.79 -5.38 15.61
C ASP A 175 4.33 -5.41 15.48
N MET A 176 4.83 -5.13 14.28
CA MET A 176 6.26 -5.18 13.99
C MET A 176 6.73 -3.94 13.24
N SER A 177 7.72 -3.27 13.82
CA SER A 177 8.59 -2.32 13.12
C SER A 177 10.01 -2.87 13.06
N ILE A 178 10.99 -2.06 12.67
CA ILE A 178 12.42 -2.48 12.68
C ILE A 178 12.88 -2.81 14.10
N ALA A 179 12.34 -2.09 15.11
CA ALA A 179 12.53 -2.34 16.54
C ALA A 179 11.17 -2.59 17.19
N GLU A 180 11.17 -2.99 18.46
CA GLU A 180 9.95 -3.10 19.25
C GLU A 180 9.15 -1.80 19.26
N ASN A 181 7.86 -1.90 19.11
CA ASN A 181 6.96 -0.77 19.11
C ASN A 181 6.79 -0.20 20.53
N HIS A 182 7.08 1.09 20.71
CA HIS A 182 6.91 1.80 21.98
C HIS A 182 6.04 3.04 21.81
N GLY A 183 5.15 3.29 22.76
CA GLY A 183 4.31 4.48 22.80
C GLY A 183 2.83 4.17 23.01
N GLY A 184 2.07 5.21 23.33
CA GLY A 184 0.65 5.09 23.70
C GLY A 184 -0.29 4.65 22.56
N LEU A 185 0.15 4.73 21.29
CA LEU A 185 -0.63 4.27 20.14
C LEU A 185 -0.81 2.74 20.14
N TYR A 186 0.27 2.00 20.43
CA TYR A 186 0.31 0.54 20.23
C TYR A 186 -0.66 -0.26 21.10
N PRO A 187 -0.92 0.10 22.38
CA PRO A 187 -2.01 -0.50 23.16
C PRO A 187 -3.39 -0.33 22.50
N HIS A 188 -3.65 0.80 21.82
CA HIS A 188 -4.90 1.00 21.07
C HIS A 188 -4.96 0.10 19.83
N LEU A 189 -3.86 -0.05 19.10
CA LEU A 189 -3.78 -0.97 17.95
C LEU A 189 -3.94 -2.44 18.41
N ALA A 190 -3.27 -2.84 19.50
CA ALA A 190 -3.43 -4.16 20.08
C ALA A 190 -4.91 -4.44 20.42
N LYS A 191 -5.60 -3.48 21.03
CA LYS A 191 -7.02 -3.60 21.34
C LYS A 191 -7.90 -3.74 20.08
N LEU A 192 -7.56 -3.03 19.02
CA LEU A 192 -8.26 -3.17 17.74
C LEU A 192 -8.03 -4.56 17.11
N ARG A 193 -6.82 -5.11 17.18
CA ARG A 193 -6.53 -6.49 16.74
C ARG A 193 -7.34 -7.51 17.53
N GLU A 194 -7.31 -7.44 18.87
CA GLU A 194 -8.07 -8.33 19.75
C GLU A 194 -9.58 -8.32 19.51
N THR A 195 -10.14 -7.17 19.14
CA THR A 195 -11.57 -6.97 18.96
C THR A 195 -12.01 -6.99 17.49
N ASN A 196 -11.14 -7.38 16.55
CA ASN A 196 -11.39 -7.31 15.10
C ASN A 196 -11.93 -5.92 14.66
N GLY A 197 -11.30 -4.86 15.16
CA GLY A 197 -11.65 -3.48 14.84
C GLY A 197 -12.86 -2.91 15.62
N GLN A 198 -13.45 -3.65 16.55
CA GLN A 198 -14.69 -3.26 17.25
C GLN A 198 -14.46 -2.55 18.58
N ALA A 199 -13.22 -2.23 18.94
CA ALA A 199 -12.94 -1.48 20.17
C ALA A 199 -13.69 -0.14 20.18
N GLU A 200 -14.51 0.09 21.21
CA GLU A 200 -15.31 1.33 21.33
C GLU A 200 -14.42 2.56 21.56
N ASN A 201 -13.42 2.41 22.41
CA ASN A 201 -12.46 3.46 22.74
C ASN A 201 -11.15 3.22 21.96
N ASN A 202 -11.04 3.80 20.78
CA ASN A 202 -9.81 3.78 19.99
C ASN A 202 -9.54 5.16 19.39
N ILE A 203 -8.29 5.42 19.04
CA ILE A 203 -7.84 6.74 18.59
C ILE A 203 -8.56 7.21 17.32
N PHE A 204 -8.91 6.29 16.42
CA PHE A 204 -9.56 6.64 15.13
C PHE A 204 -11.02 7.06 15.27
N LYS A 205 -11.65 6.83 16.43
CA LYS A 205 -12.99 7.32 16.73
C LYS A 205 -12.99 8.73 17.32
N CYS A 206 -11.82 9.23 17.69
CA CYS A 206 -11.65 10.56 18.26
C CYS A 206 -11.26 11.59 17.19
N LEU A 207 -10.81 11.12 16.04
CA LEU A 207 -10.43 11.91 14.85
C LEU A 207 -11.56 11.90 13.83
#